data_66f0dd69e05942d1eb4d90117e87ff74
#
_entry.id   66f0dd69e05942d1eb4d90117e87ff74
#
_cell.length_a   1.000
_cell.length_b   1.000
_cell.length_c   1.000
_cell.angle_alpha   90.00
_cell.angle_beta   90.00
_cell.angle_gamma   90.00
#
_symmetry.space_group_name_H-M   'P 1'
#
loop_
_entity.id
_entity.type
_entity.pdbx_description
1 polymer ?
#
loop_
_entity_poly.entity_id
_entity_poly.type
_entity_poly.pdbx_seq_one_letter_code
_entity_poly.pdbx_strand_id
1 'polypeptide(L)'
;MGIFLRAARRAARNLYKTWTLKWLYPARYRRCIRRQPLQKKKAVFLEVRESELSDNFRLLWQELERQGDWELTLCCVREGMEKRKKVRQLCLQAIPVLADAAVVFISDSSYFFSSLPLRPQTKVIQTWHACGAFKKFGYSVTDKKFGADRKDLERFPLHRNFSIVTVSSPEVVWAYAEAFHMEREREKILPVGISRTDLFYRQEFLDGARRKLYEQVPEAKGKKVLLYAPTFRGRVADAVSPQVLDFSALRQALAPEYVLLCKHHPFVKQRPKVPENCRDFARDVTEFLSIEELLAVSDVCISDYSSLVFEYSLFERPMIFLAHDLEEYFDWRGFYYPYREMAPGPVVSDTAEVIRCIQGLPESFEKKRVSDFRRKFMSACDGHATERIIQLLK
;
A
#
# COMPACT_ATOMS: atom_id res chain seq x y z
N MET A 1 30.74 -9.31 26.03
CA MET A 1 30.00 -10.51 25.56
C MET A 1 28.87 -10.17 24.59
N GLY A 2 28.05 -9.11 24.81
CA GLY A 2 26.91 -8.77 23.95
C GLY A 2 27.26 -8.32 22.52
N ILE A 3 28.38 -7.61 22.30
CA ILE A 3 28.77 -7.09 20.97
C ILE A 3 29.22 -8.26 20.08
N PHE A 4 30.01 -9.19 20.57
CA PHE A 4 30.43 -10.37 19.80
C PHE A 4 29.26 -11.27 19.39
N LEU A 5 28.30 -11.50 20.30
CA LEU A 5 27.09 -12.26 20.00
C LEU A 5 26.21 -11.58 18.93
N ARG A 6 26.10 -10.24 18.95
CA ARG A 6 25.38 -9.49 17.91
C ARG A 6 26.09 -9.57 16.56
N ALA A 7 27.43 -9.44 16.54
CA ALA A 7 28.22 -9.56 15.32
C ALA A 7 28.10 -10.96 14.70
N ALA A 8 28.24 -12.03 15.53
CA ALA A 8 28.09 -13.42 15.08
C ALA A 8 26.68 -13.71 14.51
N ARG A 9 25.62 -13.21 15.18
CA ARG A 9 24.24 -13.33 14.67
C ARG A 9 24.04 -12.58 13.35
N ARG A 10 24.67 -11.40 13.19
CA ARG A 10 24.63 -10.64 11.94
C ARG A 10 25.35 -11.39 10.81
N ALA A 11 26.53 -11.95 11.08
CA ALA A 11 27.29 -12.75 10.14
C ALA A 11 26.50 -13.99 9.68
N ALA A 12 25.95 -14.76 10.62
CA ALA A 12 25.13 -15.94 10.33
C ALA A 12 23.89 -15.58 9.49
N ARG A 13 23.24 -14.44 9.78
CA ARG A 13 22.13 -13.94 8.99
C ARG A 13 22.54 -13.60 7.55
N ASN A 14 23.70 -12.95 7.38
CA ASN A 14 24.22 -12.59 6.07
C ASN A 14 24.64 -13.80 5.24
N LEU A 15 25.25 -14.81 5.87
CA LEU A 15 25.58 -16.09 5.23
C LEU A 15 24.33 -16.81 4.76
N TYR A 16 23.30 -16.89 5.61
CA TYR A 16 22.02 -17.48 5.24
C TYR A 16 21.35 -16.72 4.07
N LYS A 17 21.33 -15.38 4.12
CA LYS A 17 20.80 -14.53 3.05
C LYS A 17 21.55 -14.75 1.74
N THR A 18 22.90 -14.79 1.79
CA THR A 18 23.75 -15.09 0.63
C THR A 18 23.46 -16.46 0.05
N TRP A 19 23.43 -17.48 0.89
CA TRP A 19 23.16 -18.85 0.46
C TRP A 19 21.78 -19.01 -0.19
N THR A 20 20.73 -18.45 0.42
CA THR A 20 19.38 -18.56 -0.13
C THR A 20 19.19 -17.77 -1.42
N LEU A 21 19.61 -16.49 -1.43
CA LEU A 21 19.31 -15.57 -2.54
C LEU A 21 20.30 -15.69 -3.70
N LYS A 22 21.56 -16.06 -3.46
CA LYS A 22 22.55 -16.17 -4.55
C LYS A 22 22.75 -17.59 -5.07
N TRP A 23 22.36 -18.61 -4.28
CA TRP A 23 22.63 -19.99 -4.64
C TRP A 23 21.35 -20.86 -4.68
N LEU A 24 20.66 -21.02 -3.56
CA LEU A 24 19.56 -21.98 -3.44
C LEU A 24 18.40 -21.68 -4.42
N TYR A 25 17.83 -20.46 -4.35
CA TYR A 25 16.68 -20.10 -5.17
C TYR A 25 17.04 -20.02 -6.66
N PRO A 26 18.15 -19.36 -7.07
CA PRO A 26 18.57 -19.36 -8.47
C PRO A 26 18.85 -20.74 -9.05
N ALA A 27 19.52 -21.62 -8.29
CA ALA A 27 19.81 -22.99 -8.74
C ALA A 27 18.51 -23.80 -8.92
N ARG A 28 17.59 -23.70 -7.96
CA ARG A 28 16.27 -24.35 -8.04
C ARG A 28 15.48 -23.85 -9.23
N TYR A 29 15.43 -22.53 -9.45
CA TYR A 29 14.73 -21.95 -10.59
C TYR A 29 15.31 -22.41 -11.92
N ARG A 30 16.66 -22.35 -12.10
CA ARG A 30 17.33 -22.87 -13.32
C ARG A 30 17.03 -24.34 -13.58
N ARG A 31 16.91 -25.17 -12.52
CA ARG A 31 16.53 -26.58 -12.67
C ARG A 31 15.08 -26.71 -13.16
N CYS A 32 14.17 -25.88 -12.65
CA CYS A 32 12.76 -25.90 -13.08
C CYS A 32 12.61 -25.49 -14.54
N ILE A 33 13.23 -24.39 -14.97
CA ILE A 33 13.11 -23.93 -16.37
C ILE A 33 13.70 -24.89 -17.42
N ARG A 34 14.62 -25.77 -17.03
CA ARG A 34 15.14 -26.82 -17.92
C ARG A 34 14.16 -27.97 -18.12
N ARG A 35 13.18 -28.13 -17.20
CA ARG A 35 12.25 -29.26 -17.17
C ARG A 35 10.83 -28.91 -17.56
N GLN A 36 10.48 -27.64 -17.41
CA GLN A 36 9.14 -27.12 -17.65
C GLN A 36 9.17 -26.11 -18.80
N PRO A 37 8.38 -26.29 -19.86
CA PRO A 37 8.22 -25.26 -20.90
C PRO A 37 7.45 -24.07 -20.35
N LEU A 38 7.62 -22.90 -20.98
CA LEU A 38 6.82 -21.72 -20.67
C LEU A 38 5.37 -21.97 -21.11
N GLN A 39 4.43 -21.71 -20.23
CA GLN A 39 3.00 -21.76 -20.50
C GLN A 39 2.49 -20.36 -20.89
N LYS A 40 2.19 -20.17 -22.18
CA LYS A 40 1.85 -18.86 -22.76
C LYS A 40 0.65 -18.14 -22.14
N LYS A 41 -0.26 -18.88 -21.52
CA LYS A 41 -1.50 -18.38 -20.91
C LYS A 41 -1.53 -18.67 -19.39
N LYS A 42 -0.38 -18.68 -18.73
CA LYS A 42 -0.28 -18.81 -17.28
C LYS A 42 0.10 -17.49 -16.65
N ALA A 43 -0.74 -17.01 -15.75
CA ALA A 43 -0.51 -15.84 -14.92
C ALA A 43 -0.38 -16.23 -13.44
N VAL A 44 0.70 -15.79 -12.80
CA VAL A 44 0.96 -16.01 -11.38
C VAL A 44 0.82 -14.69 -10.64
N PHE A 45 0.00 -14.70 -9.59
CA PHE A 45 -0.14 -13.60 -8.65
C PHE A 45 0.72 -13.89 -7.43
N LEU A 46 1.80 -13.13 -7.27
CA LEU A 46 2.76 -13.34 -6.20
C LEU A 46 2.50 -12.36 -5.05
N GLU A 47 1.86 -12.87 -4.01
CA GLU A 47 1.68 -12.18 -2.75
C GLU A 47 2.92 -12.34 -1.88
N VAL A 48 3.56 -11.21 -1.58
CA VAL A 48 4.81 -11.22 -0.81
C VAL A 48 4.54 -11.30 0.68
N ARG A 49 3.53 -10.58 1.19
CA ARG A 49 3.19 -10.48 2.60
C ARG A 49 1.87 -11.12 2.97
N GLU A 50 0.90 -11.08 2.07
CA GLU A 50 -0.45 -11.57 2.33
C GLU A 50 -0.53 -13.10 2.30
N SER A 51 -1.56 -13.67 2.93
CA SER A 51 -1.88 -15.10 2.96
C SER A 51 -2.92 -15.52 1.94
N GLU A 52 -3.57 -14.54 1.32
CA GLU A 52 -4.63 -14.70 0.32
C GLU A 52 -4.52 -13.60 -0.74
N LEU A 53 -5.37 -13.64 -1.75
CA LEU A 53 -5.42 -12.67 -2.84
C LEU A 53 -5.83 -11.30 -2.30
N SER A 54 -4.92 -10.32 -2.39
CA SER A 54 -5.15 -8.95 -1.94
C SER A 54 -6.02 -8.15 -2.90
N ASP A 55 -6.55 -7.03 -2.40
CA ASP A 55 -7.31 -6.07 -3.21
C ASP A 55 -6.48 -5.48 -4.36
N ASN A 56 -5.14 -5.44 -4.23
CA ASN A 56 -4.24 -5.03 -5.31
C ASN A 56 -4.41 -5.89 -6.57
N PHE A 57 -4.76 -7.16 -6.42
CA PHE A 57 -4.86 -8.12 -7.52
C PHE A 57 -6.29 -8.55 -7.85
N ARG A 58 -7.25 -8.31 -6.95
CA ARG A 58 -8.61 -8.85 -7.07
C ARG A 58 -9.24 -8.57 -8.44
N LEU A 59 -9.22 -7.33 -8.91
CA LEU A 59 -9.84 -6.98 -10.19
C LEU A 59 -9.08 -7.54 -11.40
N LEU A 60 -7.76 -7.62 -11.32
CA LEU A 60 -6.93 -8.25 -12.38
C LEU A 60 -7.23 -9.75 -12.47
N TRP A 61 -7.34 -10.42 -11.32
CA TRP A 61 -7.72 -11.83 -11.25
C TRP A 61 -9.10 -12.05 -11.86
N GLN A 62 -10.12 -11.30 -11.40
CA GLN A 62 -11.50 -11.42 -11.91
C GLN A 62 -11.58 -11.19 -13.42
N GLU A 63 -10.85 -10.22 -13.94
CA GLU A 63 -10.87 -9.93 -15.38
C GLU A 63 -10.21 -11.05 -16.20
N LEU A 64 -9.08 -11.61 -15.76
CA LEU A 64 -8.45 -12.74 -16.44
C LEU A 64 -9.28 -14.02 -16.32
N GLU A 65 -9.92 -14.25 -15.18
CA GLU A 65 -10.86 -15.36 -14.98
C GLU A 65 -12.07 -15.24 -15.92
N ARG A 66 -12.64 -14.04 -16.08
CA ARG A 66 -13.74 -13.75 -17.02
C ARG A 66 -13.36 -14.01 -18.47
N GLN A 67 -12.09 -13.78 -18.86
CA GLN A 67 -11.59 -14.09 -20.21
C GLN A 67 -11.54 -15.60 -20.47
N GLY A 68 -11.36 -16.43 -19.45
CA GLY A 68 -11.50 -17.87 -19.48
C GLY A 68 -10.37 -18.65 -20.19
N ASP A 69 -9.35 -17.97 -20.70
CA ASP A 69 -8.24 -18.57 -21.43
C ASP A 69 -6.90 -18.56 -20.68
N TRP A 70 -6.92 -18.13 -19.41
CA TRP A 70 -5.75 -18.04 -18.55
C TRP A 70 -5.77 -19.10 -17.44
N GLU A 71 -4.64 -19.78 -17.23
CA GLU A 71 -4.36 -20.52 -16.00
C GLU A 71 -3.89 -19.54 -14.93
N LEU A 72 -4.71 -19.34 -13.89
CA LEU A 72 -4.40 -18.40 -12.79
C LEU A 72 -3.88 -19.17 -11.58
N THR A 73 -2.78 -18.70 -11.01
CA THR A 73 -2.19 -19.30 -9.81
C THR A 73 -1.82 -18.21 -8.80
N LEU A 74 -2.24 -18.41 -7.55
CA LEU A 74 -1.86 -17.58 -6.42
C LEU A 74 -0.67 -18.21 -5.68
N CYS A 75 0.39 -17.42 -5.43
CA CYS A 75 1.53 -17.80 -4.62
C CYS A 75 1.72 -16.82 -3.46
N CYS A 76 1.62 -17.30 -2.21
CA CYS A 76 1.82 -16.49 -1.00
C CYS A 76 3.12 -16.90 -0.33
N VAL A 77 4.15 -16.04 -0.34
CA VAL A 77 5.47 -16.38 0.20
C VAL A 77 5.72 -15.88 1.62
N ARG A 78 4.89 -14.94 2.12
CA ARG A 78 4.88 -14.45 3.50
C ARG A 78 6.22 -13.86 3.97
N GLU A 79 6.95 -13.20 3.07
CA GLU A 79 8.28 -12.62 3.33
C GLU A 79 8.18 -11.53 4.42
N GLY A 80 8.93 -11.71 5.51
CA GLY A 80 8.87 -10.80 6.66
C GLY A 80 7.70 -11.02 7.64
N MET A 81 6.71 -11.84 7.29
CA MET A 81 5.52 -12.12 8.10
C MET A 81 5.63 -13.44 8.87
N GLU A 82 6.50 -14.36 8.41
CA GLU A 82 6.67 -15.69 8.97
C GLU A 82 8.11 -15.98 9.40
N LYS A 83 8.31 -17.05 10.17
CA LYS A 83 9.63 -17.54 10.53
C LYS A 83 10.41 -17.96 9.27
N ARG A 84 11.73 -17.69 9.23
CA ARG A 84 12.60 -17.93 8.08
C ARG A 84 12.48 -19.33 7.45
N LYS A 85 12.30 -20.38 8.28
CA LYS A 85 12.13 -21.77 7.79
C LYS A 85 10.88 -21.90 6.97
N LYS A 86 9.76 -21.32 7.42
CA LYS A 86 8.46 -21.33 6.74
C LYS A 86 8.52 -20.51 5.45
N VAL A 87 9.05 -19.28 5.49
CA VAL A 87 9.25 -18.44 4.29
C VAL A 87 10.06 -19.18 3.24
N ARG A 88 11.20 -19.79 3.62
CA ARG A 88 12.02 -20.57 2.69
C ARG A 88 11.24 -21.72 2.04
N GLN A 89 10.43 -22.42 2.81
CA GLN A 89 9.59 -23.49 2.30
C GLN A 89 8.59 -22.97 1.27
N LEU A 90 7.87 -21.88 1.58
CA LEU A 90 6.90 -21.25 0.67
C LEU A 90 7.57 -20.73 -0.61
N CYS A 91 8.73 -20.09 -0.49
CA CYS A 91 9.53 -19.67 -1.65
C CYS A 91 9.93 -20.86 -2.54
N LEU A 92 10.39 -21.99 -1.95
CA LEU A 92 10.75 -23.20 -2.71
C LEU A 92 9.53 -23.83 -3.41
N GLN A 93 8.35 -23.73 -2.83
CA GLN A 93 7.08 -24.17 -3.44
C GLN A 93 6.63 -23.26 -4.59
N ALA A 94 6.86 -21.93 -4.48
CA ALA A 94 6.53 -20.97 -5.52
C ALA A 94 7.44 -21.06 -6.75
N ILE A 95 8.71 -21.47 -6.60
CA ILE A 95 9.68 -21.52 -7.71
C ILE A 95 9.20 -22.32 -8.93
N PRO A 96 8.70 -23.56 -8.81
CA PRO A 96 8.22 -24.31 -9.98
C PRO A 96 7.07 -23.61 -10.72
N VAL A 97 6.17 -22.99 -9.96
CA VAL A 97 5.00 -22.24 -10.49
C VAL A 97 5.44 -20.98 -11.23
N LEU A 98 6.45 -20.27 -10.70
CA LEU A 98 7.03 -19.09 -11.34
C LEU A 98 7.88 -19.44 -12.57
N ALA A 99 8.42 -20.66 -12.63
CA ALA A 99 9.36 -21.06 -13.68
C ALA A 99 8.70 -21.29 -15.05
N ASP A 100 7.41 -21.61 -15.08
CA ASP A 100 6.64 -21.84 -16.31
C ASP A 100 5.62 -20.72 -16.62
N ALA A 101 5.56 -19.68 -15.78
CA ALA A 101 4.63 -18.57 -15.93
C ALA A 101 5.03 -17.61 -17.06
N ALA A 102 4.09 -17.28 -17.94
CA ALA A 102 4.26 -16.21 -18.93
C ALA A 102 4.15 -14.82 -18.30
N VAL A 103 3.29 -14.68 -17.29
CA VAL A 103 3.05 -13.41 -16.60
C VAL A 103 3.17 -13.61 -15.10
N VAL A 104 3.82 -12.67 -14.41
CA VAL A 104 3.84 -12.58 -12.96
C VAL A 104 3.39 -11.20 -12.54
N PHE A 105 2.32 -11.13 -11.76
CA PHE A 105 1.92 -9.93 -11.05
C PHE A 105 2.55 -9.93 -9.66
N ILE A 106 3.11 -8.80 -9.24
CA ILE A 106 3.68 -8.59 -7.91
C ILE A 106 3.30 -7.19 -7.42
N SER A 107 2.96 -7.05 -6.13
CA SER A 107 2.50 -5.78 -5.54
C SER A 107 3.42 -5.23 -4.44
N ASP A 108 4.52 -5.90 -4.14
CA ASP A 108 5.47 -5.48 -3.08
C ASP A 108 6.91 -5.77 -3.51
N SER A 109 7.86 -5.33 -2.70
CA SER A 109 9.27 -5.65 -2.84
C SER A 109 9.58 -7.04 -2.26
N SER A 110 10.44 -7.81 -2.94
CA SER A 110 10.80 -9.16 -2.52
C SER A 110 12.26 -9.51 -2.81
N TYR A 111 13.01 -9.86 -1.78
CA TYR A 111 14.35 -10.40 -1.94
C TYR A 111 14.34 -11.75 -2.68
N PHE A 112 13.36 -12.59 -2.37
CA PHE A 112 13.19 -13.88 -3.01
C PHE A 112 12.99 -13.69 -4.52
N PHE A 113 11.96 -12.96 -4.92
CA PHE A 113 11.61 -12.78 -6.33
C PHE A 113 12.73 -12.08 -7.11
N SER A 114 13.33 -11.04 -6.53
CA SER A 114 14.45 -10.31 -7.13
C SER A 114 15.73 -11.15 -7.30
N SER A 115 15.85 -12.28 -6.59
CA SER A 115 16.98 -13.20 -6.70
C SER A 115 16.86 -14.20 -7.85
N LEU A 116 15.66 -14.38 -8.42
CA LEU A 116 15.40 -15.36 -9.46
C LEU A 116 15.96 -14.90 -10.82
N PRO A 117 16.70 -15.77 -11.55
CA PRO A 117 17.11 -15.51 -12.92
C PRO A 117 15.97 -15.83 -13.88
N LEU A 118 14.96 -14.95 -13.95
CA LEU A 118 13.74 -15.18 -14.71
C LEU A 118 14.02 -15.44 -16.20
N ARG A 119 13.11 -16.16 -16.85
CA ARG A 119 13.12 -16.29 -18.31
C ARG A 119 12.92 -14.91 -18.96
N PRO A 120 13.63 -14.59 -20.04
CA PRO A 120 13.41 -13.33 -20.78
C PRO A 120 11.97 -13.16 -21.29
N GLN A 121 11.27 -14.27 -21.51
CA GLN A 121 9.89 -14.29 -21.99
C GLN A 121 8.85 -14.08 -20.89
N THR A 122 9.22 -14.22 -19.62
CA THR A 122 8.30 -13.97 -18.51
C THR A 122 8.11 -12.47 -18.32
N LYS A 123 6.89 -11.98 -18.55
CA LYS A 123 6.50 -10.59 -18.31
C LYS A 123 6.18 -10.39 -16.83
N VAL A 124 6.83 -9.45 -16.17
CA VAL A 124 6.60 -9.13 -14.75
C VAL A 124 5.96 -7.78 -14.63
N ILE A 125 4.78 -7.72 -14.03
CA ILE A 125 4.02 -6.49 -13.79
C ILE A 125 4.03 -6.18 -12.30
N GLN A 126 4.75 -5.12 -11.92
CA GLN A 126 4.73 -4.56 -10.57
C GLN A 126 3.57 -3.58 -10.47
N THR A 127 2.51 -3.93 -9.72
CA THR A 127 1.35 -3.06 -9.51
C THR A 127 1.51 -2.13 -8.33
N TRP A 128 2.49 -2.41 -7.45
CA TRP A 128 2.67 -1.76 -6.17
C TRP A 128 1.42 -1.83 -5.28
N HIS A 129 1.48 -1.23 -4.09
CA HIS A 129 0.41 -1.23 -3.09
C HIS A 129 0.06 0.17 -2.58
N ALA A 130 0.50 1.21 -3.28
CA ALA A 130 0.23 2.61 -2.94
C ALA A 130 0.02 3.43 -4.20
N CYS A 131 -0.87 4.39 -4.14
CA CYS A 131 -1.04 5.40 -5.17
C CYS A 131 -0.17 6.63 -4.89
N GLY A 132 0.06 7.43 -5.91
CA GLY A 132 0.84 8.66 -5.80
C GLY A 132 2.30 8.42 -5.37
N ALA A 133 2.93 9.47 -4.86
CA ALA A 133 4.27 9.43 -4.29
C ALA A 133 4.37 10.41 -3.12
N PHE A 134 4.06 9.94 -1.92
CA PHE A 134 4.07 10.76 -0.70
C PHE A 134 5.38 10.60 0.05
N LYS A 135 5.50 9.50 0.78
CA LYS A 135 6.70 9.12 1.54
C LYS A 135 7.74 8.51 0.62
N LYS A 136 9.00 8.82 0.84
CA LYS A 136 10.11 8.12 0.20
C LYS A 136 10.12 6.64 0.56
N PHE A 137 10.56 5.79 -0.37
CA PHE A 137 10.67 4.33 -0.20
C PHE A 137 11.79 3.76 -1.07
N GLY A 138 12.07 2.46 -0.92
CA GLY A 138 13.07 1.79 -1.74
C GLY A 138 14.47 2.40 -1.59
N TYR A 139 15.11 2.70 -2.71
CA TYR A 139 16.44 3.33 -2.73
C TYR A 139 16.41 4.81 -2.29
N SER A 140 15.27 5.49 -2.39
CA SER A 140 15.13 6.90 -2.01
C SER A 140 15.23 7.17 -0.50
N VAL A 141 15.28 6.11 0.34
CA VAL A 141 15.37 6.22 1.81
C VAL A 141 16.67 5.66 2.39
N THR A 142 17.66 5.36 1.55
CA THR A 142 18.93 4.77 2.02
C THR A 142 19.75 5.68 2.92
N ASP A 143 19.52 6.98 2.86
CA ASP A 143 20.09 8.03 3.73
C ASP A 143 19.26 8.32 5.00
N LYS A 144 18.10 7.69 5.15
CA LYS A 144 17.15 7.93 6.25
C LYS A 144 17.21 6.83 7.32
N LYS A 145 16.79 7.18 8.54
CA LYS A 145 16.73 6.22 9.69
C LYS A 145 15.84 5.00 9.40
N PHE A 146 14.79 5.18 8.60
CA PHE A 146 13.88 4.12 8.17
C PHE A 146 14.53 3.19 7.13
N GLY A 147 15.43 3.70 6.30
CA GLY A 147 15.96 3.02 5.12
C GLY A 147 16.87 1.83 5.43
N ALA A 148 17.03 0.99 4.42
CA ALA A 148 18.04 -0.05 4.41
C ALA A 148 19.42 0.54 4.03
N ASP A 149 20.48 -0.14 4.44
CA ASP A 149 21.85 0.20 4.00
C ASP A 149 21.95 0.05 2.47
N ARG A 150 22.48 1.06 1.79
CA ARG A 150 22.59 1.10 0.32
C ARG A 150 23.45 -0.05 -0.22
N LYS A 151 24.56 -0.38 0.43
CA LYS A 151 25.44 -1.50 0.03
C LYS A 151 24.73 -2.85 0.16
N ASP A 152 23.83 -2.98 1.16
CA ASP A 152 23.03 -4.22 1.31
C ASP A 152 21.99 -4.34 0.20
N LEU A 153 21.34 -3.22 -0.23
CA LEU A 153 20.42 -3.21 -1.37
C LEU A 153 21.12 -3.47 -2.70
N GLU A 154 22.32 -2.93 -2.91
CA GLU A 154 23.14 -3.22 -4.09
C GLU A 154 23.57 -4.68 -4.15
N ARG A 155 23.94 -5.25 -2.99
CA ARG A 155 24.32 -6.67 -2.85
C ARG A 155 23.12 -7.62 -3.01
N PHE A 156 21.96 -7.23 -2.52
CA PHE A 156 20.72 -7.98 -2.54
C PHE A 156 19.56 -7.07 -2.97
N PRO A 157 19.39 -6.85 -4.27
CA PRO A 157 18.31 -5.99 -4.77
C PRO A 157 16.93 -6.44 -4.32
N LEU A 158 16.09 -5.48 -3.93
CA LEU A 158 14.68 -5.69 -3.59
C LEU A 158 13.75 -5.46 -4.77
N HIS A 159 14.18 -4.56 -5.67
CA HIS A 159 13.38 -4.10 -6.80
C HIS A 159 14.10 -4.49 -8.09
N ARG A 160 13.88 -5.72 -8.53
CA ARG A 160 14.50 -6.27 -9.73
C ARG A 160 13.51 -7.18 -10.46
N ASN A 161 13.79 -7.42 -11.74
CA ASN A 161 13.01 -8.30 -12.61
C ASN A 161 11.68 -7.69 -13.10
N PHE A 162 11.45 -6.40 -12.92
CA PHE A 162 10.22 -5.78 -13.41
C PHE A 162 10.31 -5.52 -14.92
N SER A 163 9.34 -6.01 -15.68
CA SER A 163 9.16 -5.66 -17.08
C SER A 163 8.37 -4.36 -17.20
N ILE A 164 7.38 -4.19 -16.32
CA ILE A 164 6.48 -3.04 -16.27
C ILE A 164 6.22 -2.72 -14.80
N VAL A 165 6.17 -1.43 -14.48
CA VAL A 165 5.69 -0.89 -13.21
C VAL A 165 4.49 0.01 -13.50
N THR A 166 3.35 -0.24 -12.89
CA THR A 166 2.17 0.61 -13.06
C THR A 166 2.12 1.71 -12.02
N VAL A 167 1.78 2.93 -12.42
CA VAL A 167 1.66 4.09 -11.54
C VAL A 167 0.41 4.90 -11.82
N SER A 168 -0.01 5.70 -10.85
CA SER A 168 -1.29 6.43 -10.85
C SER A 168 -1.32 7.67 -11.76
N SER A 169 -0.16 8.19 -12.16
CA SER A 169 -0.07 9.35 -13.06
C SER A 169 1.35 9.49 -13.64
N PRO A 170 1.55 10.26 -14.72
CA PRO A 170 2.88 10.63 -15.24
C PRO A 170 3.73 11.39 -14.23
N GLU A 171 3.10 12.16 -13.35
CA GLU A 171 3.77 12.98 -12.32
C GLU A 171 4.68 12.16 -11.41
N VAL A 172 4.32 10.92 -11.09
CA VAL A 172 5.04 10.10 -10.10
C VAL A 172 6.09 9.17 -10.70
N VAL A 173 6.23 9.12 -12.01
CA VAL A 173 7.19 8.23 -12.71
C VAL A 173 8.61 8.42 -12.19
N TRP A 174 9.06 9.65 -11.99
CA TRP A 174 10.40 9.94 -11.50
C TRP A 174 10.64 9.41 -10.08
N ALA A 175 9.63 9.50 -9.19
CA ALA A 175 9.73 9.05 -7.81
C ALA A 175 9.84 7.51 -7.73
N TYR A 176 9.08 6.81 -8.56
CA TYR A 176 9.18 5.35 -8.67
C TYR A 176 10.49 4.90 -9.33
N ALA A 177 10.98 5.66 -10.33
CA ALA A 177 12.28 5.40 -10.93
C ALA A 177 13.41 5.48 -9.89
N GLU A 178 13.43 6.55 -9.07
CA GLU A 178 14.38 6.70 -7.97
C GLU A 178 14.23 5.58 -6.93
N ALA A 179 12.98 5.29 -6.50
CA ALA A 179 12.71 4.28 -5.49
C ALA A 179 13.12 2.88 -5.90
N PHE A 180 12.95 2.53 -7.16
CA PHE A 180 13.26 1.18 -7.70
C PHE A 180 14.64 1.08 -8.34
N HIS A 181 15.39 2.19 -8.37
CA HIS A 181 16.68 2.28 -9.05
C HIS A 181 16.55 1.95 -10.56
N MET A 182 15.53 2.55 -11.18
CA MET A 182 15.15 2.37 -12.58
C MET A 182 15.24 3.68 -13.36
N GLU A 183 16.14 4.62 -12.98
CA GLU A 183 16.26 5.92 -13.62
C GLU A 183 16.66 5.82 -15.11
N ARG A 184 17.33 4.73 -15.47
CA ARG A 184 17.72 4.43 -16.86
C ARG A 184 16.70 3.60 -17.65
N GLU A 185 15.61 3.19 -16.99
CA GLU A 185 14.56 2.31 -17.51
C GLU A 185 13.17 2.91 -17.24
N ARG A 186 13.07 4.25 -17.25
CA ARG A 186 11.81 4.97 -16.95
C ARG A 186 10.67 4.61 -17.87
N GLU A 187 10.98 4.18 -19.10
CA GLU A 187 10.02 3.71 -20.10
C GLU A 187 9.25 2.47 -19.66
N LYS A 188 9.76 1.72 -18.67
CA LYS A 188 9.07 0.59 -18.06
C LYS A 188 8.04 1.01 -16.98
N ILE A 189 8.07 2.27 -16.55
CA ILE A 189 7.15 2.80 -15.54
C ILE A 189 6.00 3.49 -16.25
N LEU A 190 4.87 2.80 -16.31
CA LEU A 190 3.73 3.20 -17.13
C LEU A 190 2.61 3.83 -16.30
N PRO A 191 2.18 5.06 -16.62
CA PRO A 191 1.07 5.72 -15.94
C PRO A 191 -0.28 5.22 -16.47
N VAL A 192 -0.56 3.93 -16.24
CA VAL A 192 -1.80 3.26 -16.69
C VAL A 192 -2.85 3.14 -15.58
N GLY A 193 -2.54 3.67 -14.40
CA GLY A 193 -3.41 3.61 -13.23
C GLY A 193 -3.13 2.40 -12.34
N ILE A 194 -3.87 2.32 -11.25
CA ILE A 194 -3.79 1.26 -10.23
C ILE A 194 -5.12 0.52 -10.20
N SER A 195 -5.09 -0.77 -10.51
CA SER A 195 -6.29 -1.60 -10.74
C SER A 195 -7.32 -1.52 -9.61
N ARG A 196 -6.91 -1.61 -8.32
CA ARG A 196 -7.86 -1.59 -7.20
C ARG A 196 -8.69 -0.30 -7.12
N THR A 197 -8.20 0.83 -7.70
CA THR A 197 -8.96 2.09 -7.68
C THR A 197 -10.19 2.08 -8.58
N ASP A 198 -10.29 1.12 -9.51
CA ASP A 198 -11.46 0.97 -10.37
C ASP A 198 -12.73 0.58 -9.60
N LEU A 199 -12.57 0.03 -8.37
CA LEU A 199 -13.68 -0.22 -7.44
C LEU A 199 -14.48 1.04 -7.14
N PHE A 200 -13.82 2.19 -7.04
CA PHE A 200 -14.45 3.46 -6.69
C PHE A 200 -15.39 4.02 -7.77
N TYR A 201 -15.38 3.44 -8.96
CA TYR A 201 -16.23 3.78 -10.08
C TYR A 201 -17.37 2.75 -10.28
N ARG A 202 -17.46 1.72 -9.41
CA ARG A 202 -18.51 0.70 -9.47
C ARG A 202 -19.61 1.00 -8.46
N GLN A 203 -20.81 1.32 -8.94
CA GLN A 203 -21.94 1.66 -8.06
C GLN A 203 -22.29 0.53 -7.08
N GLU A 204 -22.22 -0.72 -7.51
CA GLU A 204 -22.45 -1.89 -6.66
C GLU A 204 -21.50 -1.93 -5.45
N PHE A 205 -20.23 -1.60 -5.65
CA PHE A 205 -19.25 -1.52 -4.56
C PHE A 205 -19.57 -0.39 -3.59
N LEU A 206 -19.92 0.81 -4.11
CA LEU A 206 -20.27 1.96 -3.28
C LEU A 206 -21.50 1.69 -2.41
N ASP A 207 -22.53 1.09 -3.01
CA ASP A 207 -23.77 0.73 -2.30
C ASP A 207 -23.52 -0.42 -1.30
N GLY A 208 -22.69 -1.40 -1.65
CA GLY A 208 -22.26 -2.47 -0.77
C GLY A 208 -21.53 -1.96 0.46
N ALA A 209 -20.56 -1.06 0.25
CA ALA A 209 -19.80 -0.43 1.34
C ALA A 209 -20.73 0.34 2.30
N ARG A 210 -21.69 1.07 1.77
CA ARG A 210 -22.67 1.81 2.59
C ARG A 210 -23.60 0.88 3.37
N ARG A 211 -24.12 -0.19 2.76
CA ARG A 211 -24.94 -1.19 3.48
C ARG A 211 -24.13 -1.81 4.63
N LYS A 212 -22.92 -2.25 4.35
CA LYS A 212 -22.03 -2.85 5.35
C LYS A 212 -21.70 -1.89 6.50
N LEU A 213 -21.46 -0.60 6.19
CA LEU A 213 -21.29 0.43 7.21
C LEU A 213 -22.51 0.48 8.14
N TYR A 214 -23.73 0.56 7.61
CA TYR A 214 -24.94 0.69 8.41
C TYR A 214 -25.31 -0.57 9.20
N GLU A 215 -24.85 -1.74 8.77
CA GLU A 215 -24.96 -3.00 9.49
C GLU A 215 -23.99 -3.06 10.67
N GLN A 216 -22.74 -2.63 10.46
CA GLN A 216 -21.68 -2.71 11.47
C GLN A 216 -21.65 -1.51 12.42
N VAL A 217 -22.12 -0.35 11.97
CA VAL A 217 -22.14 0.92 12.70
C VAL A 217 -23.51 1.59 12.47
N PRO A 218 -24.57 1.10 13.14
CA PRO A 218 -25.92 1.66 12.98
C PRO A 218 -26.02 3.15 13.32
N GLU A 219 -25.12 3.64 14.19
CA GLU A 219 -25.01 5.05 14.59
C GLU A 219 -24.62 5.99 13.44
N ALA A 220 -24.11 5.43 12.34
CA ALA A 220 -23.76 6.20 11.13
C ALA A 220 -24.99 6.56 10.28
N LYS A 221 -26.16 5.94 10.53
CA LYS A 221 -27.37 6.25 9.78
C LYS A 221 -27.81 7.70 10.01
N GLY A 222 -27.92 8.46 8.92
CA GLY A 222 -28.32 9.87 8.96
C GLY A 222 -27.25 10.85 9.41
N LYS A 223 -26.01 10.37 9.66
CA LYS A 223 -24.88 11.21 10.01
C LYS A 223 -23.80 11.23 8.91
N LYS A 224 -23.01 12.29 8.89
CA LYS A 224 -21.79 12.38 8.10
C LYS A 224 -20.69 11.53 8.75
N VAL A 225 -19.84 10.94 7.92
CA VAL A 225 -18.80 10.01 8.35
C VAL A 225 -17.41 10.67 8.32
N LEU A 226 -16.76 10.73 9.47
CA LEU A 226 -15.37 11.10 9.60
C LEU A 226 -14.53 9.83 9.62
N LEU A 227 -13.54 9.72 8.74
CA LEU A 227 -12.53 8.66 8.78
C LEU A 227 -11.26 9.18 9.43
N TYR A 228 -10.81 8.56 10.51
CA TYR A 228 -9.47 8.75 11.05
C TYR A 228 -8.59 7.56 10.74
N ALA A 229 -7.62 7.74 9.86
CA ALA A 229 -6.71 6.69 9.39
C ALA A 229 -5.25 7.14 9.50
N PRO A 230 -4.64 7.11 10.69
CA PRO A 230 -3.28 7.56 10.90
C PRO A 230 -2.24 6.55 10.43
N THR A 231 -1.09 7.05 9.98
CA THR A 231 0.11 6.23 9.75
C THR A 231 0.66 5.75 11.11
N PHE A 232 1.07 4.49 11.19
CA PHE A 232 1.76 3.99 12.38
C PHE A 232 3.13 4.63 12.57
N ARG A 233 3.63 4.64 13.80
CA ARG A 233 4.98 5.06 14.16
C ARG A 233 5.83 3.84 14.51
N GLY A 234 7.15 3.99 14.40
CA GLY A 234 8.10 2.91 14.64
C GLY A 234 8.30 1.97 13.44
N ARG A 235 8.93 0.83 13.69
CA ARG A 235 9.13 -0.23 12.69
C ARG A 235 7.98 -1.24 12.76
N VAL A 236 7.84 -2.07 11.74
CA VAL A 236 6.77 -3.10 11.66
C VAL A 236 6.65 -3.96 12.93
N ALA A 237 7.77 -4.32 13.57
CA ALA A 237 7.76 -5.13 14.78
C ALA A 237 7.23 -4.39 16.02
N ASP A 238 7.39 -3.08 16.06
CA ASP A 238 7.07 -2.20 17.19
C ASP A 238 6.09 -1.08 16.74
N ALA A 239 5.20 -1.41 15.79
CA ALA A 239 4.26 -0.45 15.23
C ALA A 239 3.24 0.01 16.27
N VAL A 240 3.13 1.32 16.46
CA VAL A 240 2.14 1.96 17.34
C VAL A 240 1.30 2.96 16.56
N SER A 241 0.05 3.14 16.97
CA SER A 241 -0.82 4.19 16.43
C SER A 241 -0.64 5.46 17.26
N PRO A 242 -0.54 6.65 16.63
CA PRO A 242 -0.49 7.91 17.39
C PRO A 242 -1.79 8.12 18.16
N GLN A 243 -1.68 8.61 19.40
CA GLN A 243 -2.81 8.96 20.25
C GLN A 243 -2.92 10.49 20.36
N VAL A 244 -3.36 11.14 19.31
CA VAL A 244 -3.38 12.60 19.19
C VAL A 244 -4.79 13.16 19.32
N LEU A 245 -5.81 12.37 18.93
CA LEU A 245 -7.19 12.84 18.96
C LEU A 245 -7.80 12.71 20.39
N ASP A 246 -8.34 13.80 20.87
CA ASP A 246 -9.23 13.82 22.02
C ASP A 246 -10.67 13.47 21.58
N PHE A 247 -11.05 12.20 21.82
CA PHE A 247 -12.37 11.70 21.45
C PHE A 247 -13.50 12.44 22.18
N SER A 248 -13.27 12.89 23.43
CA SER A 248 -14.30 13.58 24.22
C SER A 248 -14.58 14.96 23.66
N ALA A 249 -13.52 15.73 23.32
CA ALA A 249 -13.66 17.01 22.69
C ALA A 249 -14.34 16.92 21.30
N LEU A 250 -13.92 15.94 20.47
CA LEU A 250 -14.55 15.67 19.17
C LEU A 250 -16.04 15.33 19.32
N ARG A 251 -16.38 14.42 20.26
CA ARG A 251 -17.77 14.05 20.54
C ARG A 251 -18.60 15.26 20.95
N GLN A 252 -18.11 16.05 21.89
CA GLN A 252 -18.80 17.25 22.37
C GLN A 252 -19.11 18.24 21.22
N ALA A 253 -18.16 18.41 20.32
CA ALA A 253 -18.27 19.39 19.24
C ALA A 253 -19.06 18.88 18.01
N LEU A 254 -19.03 17.56 17.71
CA LEU A 254 -19.43 17.04 16.41
C LEU A 254 -20.48 15.91 16.45
N ALA A 255 -20.75 15.29 17.61
CA ALA A 255 -21.63 14.11 17.69
C ALA A 255 -23.06 14.26 17.11
N PRO A 256 -23.70 15.43 17.13
CA PRO A 256 -25.03 15.58 16.52
C PRO A 256 -25.06 15.27 15.03
N GLU A 257 -24.02 15.68 14.30
CA GLU A 257 -23.96 15.58 12.84
C GLU A 257 -23.04 14.49 12.31
N TYR A 258 -22.07 14.05 13.10
CA TYR A 258 -21.00 13.17 12.63
C TYR A 258 -20.87 11.89 13.44
N VAL A 259 -20.29 10.87 12.81
CA VAL A 259 -19.72 9.67 13.45
C VAL A 259 -18.27 9.53 13.04
N LEU A 260 -17.39 9.15 13.96
CA LEU A 260 -15.95 8.95 13.74
C LEU A 260 -15.61 7.47 13.60
N LEU A 261 -15.06 7.09 12.47
CA LEU A 261 -14.55 5.74 12.18
C LEU A 261 -13.03 5.74 12.26
N CYS A 262 -12.46 4.92 13.16
CA CYS A 262 -11.02 4.78 13.32
C CYS A 262 -10.53 3.53 12.57
N LYS A 263 -9.58 3.70 11.66
CA LYS A 263 -8.92 2.60 10.94
C LYS A 263 -7.43 2.61 11.23
N HIS A 264 -6.99 1.68 12.07
CA HIS A 264 -5.57 1.53 12.38
C HIS A 264 -4.86 0.64 11.35
N HIS A 265 -3.57 0.88 11.16
CA HIS A 265 -2.77 0.08 10.25
C HIS A 265 -2.68 -1.39 10.75
N PRO A 266 -2.73 -2.41 9.89
CA PRO A 266 -2.69 -3.82 10.29
C PRO A 266 -1.47 -4.23 11.14
N PHE A 267 -0.36 -3.49 11.05
CA PHE A 267 0.83 -3.74 11.87
C PHE A 267 0.67 -3.31 13.33
N VAL A 268 -0.32 -2.49 13.67
CA VAL A 268 -0.59 -2.03 15.03
C VAL A 268 -1.36 -3.12 15.79
N LYS A 269 -0.66 -3.83 16.66
CA LYS A 269 -1.24 -4.92 17.47
C LYS A 269 -2.02 -4.41 18.68
N GLN A 270 -1.52 -3.34 19.31
CA GLN A 270 -2.17 -2.69 20.46
C GLN A 270 -2.74 -1.35 20.00
N ARG A 271 -4.04 -1.36 19.70
CA ARG A 271 -4.75 -0.18 19.20
C ARG A 271 -5.23 0.71 20.34
N PRO A 272 -5.22 2.04 20.19
CA PRO A 272 -5.92 2.94 21.10
C PRO A 272 -7.39 2.57 21.21
N LYS A 273 -7.90 2.48 22.45
CA LYS A 273 -9.31 2.18 22.68
C LYS A 273 -10.14 3.46 22.59
N VAL A 274 -11.28 3.36 21.93
CA VAL A 274 -12.31 4.40 22.03
C VAL A 274 -12.85 4.41 23.46
N PRO A 275 -12.87 5.56 24.16
CA PRO A 275 -13.45 5.66 25.50
C PRO A 275 -14.91 5.23 25.54
N GLU A 276 -15.36 4.62 26.64
CA GLU A 276 -16.73 4.10 26.73
C GLU A 276 -17.81 5.16 26.53
N ASN A 277 -17.57 6.35 27.08
CA ASN A 277 -18.45 7.49 26.94
C ASN A 277 -18.46 8.12 25.53
N CYS A 278 -17.63 7.63 24.60
CA CYS A 278 -17.58 8.11 23.21
C CYS A 278 -18.05 7.06 22.18
N ARG A 279 -18.55 5.90 22.63
CA ARG A 279 -18.92 4.79 21.72
C ARG A 279 -20.14 5.06 20.84
N ASP A 280 -20.97 6.03 21.22
CA ASP A 280 -22.10 6.53 20.43
C ASP A 280 -21.65 7.44 19.27
N PHE A 281 -20.41 7.91 19.30
CA PHE A 281 -19.81 8.82 18.33
C PHE A 281 -18.63 8.19 17.56
N ALA A 282 -17.79 7.41 18.21
CA ALA A 282 -16.54 6.89 17.65
C ALA A 282 -16.48 5.35 17.70
N ARG A 283 -15.98 4.72 16.62
CA ARG A 283 -15.82 3.27 16.51
C ARG A 283 -14.46 2.90 15.88
N ASP A 284 -13.77 1.93 16.48
CA ASP A 284 -12.67 1.22 15.79
C ASP A 284 -13.28 0.20 14.83
N VAL A 285 -13.08 0.44 13.52
CA VAL A 285 -13.62 -0.38 12.43
C VAL A 285 -12.52 -1.18 11.71
N THR A 286 -11.36 -1.29 12.32
CA THR A 286 -10.15 -1.88 11.70
C THR A 286 -10.40 -3.31 11.21
N GLU A 287 -11.17 -4.13 11.93
CA GLU A 287 -11.33 -5.55 11.61
C GLU A 287 -12.48 -5.86 10.64
N PHE A 288 -13.45 -4.97 10.49
CA PHE A 288 -14.68 -5.32 9.77
C PHE A 288 -15.02 -4.44 8.56
N LEU A 289 -14.32 -3.32 8.35
CA LEU A 289 -14.41 -2.55 7.10
C LEU A 289 -13.03 -2.45 6.45
N SER A 290 -12.94 -2.71 5.15
CA SER A 290 -11.72 -2.51 4.39
C SER A 290 -11.40 -1.01 4.25
N ILE A 291 -10.17 -0.67 3.87
CA ILE A 291 -9.82 0.74 3.66
C ILE A 291 -10.58 1.31 2.46
N GLU A 292 -10.77 0.52 1.41
CA GLU A 292 -11.51 0.91 0.21
C GLU A 292 -12.98 1.21 0.54
N GLU A 293 -13.63 0.34 1.36
CA GLU A 293 -14.99 0.57 1.84
C GLU A 293 -15.09 1.88 2.64
N LEU A 294 -14.11 2.11 3.53
CA LEU A 294 -14.07 3.32 4.36
C LEU A 294 -13.86 4.60 3.54
N LEU A 295 -12.97 4.58 2.55
CA LEU A 295 -12.77 5.71 1.65
C LEU A 295 -14.06 6.03 0.87
N ALA A 296 -14.79 5.00 0.44
CA ALA A 296 -16.02 5.16 -0.32
C ALA A 296 -17.15 5.82 0.51
N VAL A 297 -17.28 5.46 1.80
CA VAL A 297 -18.39 5.92 2.66
C VAL A 297 -18.10 7.19 3.44
N SER A 298 -16.85 7.63 3.53
CA SER A 298 -16.46 8.77 4.37
C SER A 298 -16.72 10.10 3.69
N ASP A 299 -17.24 11.06 4.44
CA ASP A 299 -17.48 12.45 3.99
C ASP A 299 -16.26 13.33 4.21
N VAL A 300 -15.45 13.06 5.25
CA VAL A 300 -14.19 13.74 5.56
C VAL A 300 -13.14 12.72 5.94
N CYS A 301 -11.93 12.86 5.40
CA CYS A 301 -10.79 12.02 5.76
C CYS A 301 -9.80 12.81 6.62
N ILE A 302 -9.52 12.31 7.82
CA ILE A 302 -8.47 12.80 8.73
C ILE A 302 -7.33 11.80 8.68
N SER A 303 -6.20 12.21 8.14
CA SER A 303 -5.01 11.36 8.05
C SER A 303 -3.76 12.18 8.28
N ASP A 304 -2.59 11.59 8.12
CA ASP A 304 -1.32 12.28 8.27
C ASP A 304 -0.41 12.03 7.06
N TYR A 305 0.44 11.04 7.08
CA TYR A 305 1.44 10.74 6.04
C TYR A 305 1.04 9.55 5.16
N SER A 306 -0.22 9.15 5.16
CA SER A 306 -0.70 7.98 4.45
C SER A 306 -0.91 8.25 2.95
N SER A 307 -0.57 7.27 2.12
CA SER A 307 -0.86 7.32 0.68
C SER A 307 -2.35 7.15 0.35
N LEU A 308 -3.19 6.75 1.31
CA LEU A 308 -4.64 6.63 1.09
C LEU A 308 -5.30 7.96 0.65
N VAL A 309 -4.67 9.11 0.95
CA VAL A 309 -5.16 10.43 0.55
C VAL A 309 -5.20 10.61 -0.96
N PHE A 310 -4.33 9.93 -1.70
CA PHE A 310 -4.39 9.90 -3.16
C PHE A 310 -5.66 9.21 -3.64
N GLU A 311 -5.97 8.04 -3.09
CA GLU A 311 -7.18 7.28 -3.43
C GLU A 311 -8.42 8.03 -3.00
N TYR A 312 -8.40 8.64 -1.80
CA TYR A 312 -9.53 9.44 -1.32
C TYR A 312 -9.78 10.68 -2.19
N SER A 313 -8.73 11.25 -2.82
CA SER A 313 -8.89 12.38 -3.75
C SER A 313 -9.79 12.08 -4.96
N LEU A 314 -9.98 10.80 -5.31
CA LEU A 314 -10.87 10.39 -6.39
C LEU A 314 -12.34 10.76 -6.09
N PHE A 315 -12.71 10.88 -4.82
CA PHE A 315 -14.04 11.31 -4.41
C PHE A 315 -14.21 12.84 -4.32
N GLU A 316 -13.12 13.60 -4.44
CA GLU A 316 -13.10 15.07 -4.33
C GLU A 316 -13.81 15.61 -3.08
N ARG A 317 -13.58 14.93 -1.94
CA ARG A 317 -14.12 15.26 -0.62
C ARG A 317 -13.07 15.91 0.29
N PRO A 318 -13.48 16.57 1.39
CA PRO A 318 -12.56 17.22 2.33
C PRO A 318 -11.53 16.26 2.96
N MET A 319 -10.28 16.72 3.06
CA MET A 319 -9.19 16.03 3.75
C MET A 319 -8.57 16.97 4.77
N ILE A 320 -8.24 16.44 5.95
CA ILE A 320 -7.52 17.14 7.03
C ILE A 320 -6.26 16.35 7.36
N PHE A 321 -5.13 17.04 7.39
CA PHE A 321 -3.81 16.44 7.60
C PHE A 321 -3.33 16.70 9.02
N LEU A 322 -3.60 15.76 9.95
CA LEU A 322 -3.19 15.86 11.35
C LEU A 322 -1.72 15.43 11.50
N ALA A 323 -0.81 16.38 11.33
CA ALA A 323 0.62 16.17 11.24
C ALA A 323 1.37 16.80 12.44
N HIS A 324 1.10 16.31 13.65
CA HIS A 324 1.64 16.80 14.93
C HIS A 324 3.15 16.62 15.08
N ASP A 325 3.75 15.67 14.36
CA ASP A 325 5.17 15.28 14.43
C ASP A 325 5.86 15.38 13.06
N LEU A 326 5.49 16.38 12.25
CA LEU A 326 5.92 16.50 10.85
C LEU A 326 7.45 16.52 10.68
N GLU A 327 8.17 17.27 11.52
CA GLU A 327 9.63 17.41 11.43
C GLU A 327 10.32 16.08 11.78
N GLU A 328 9.89 15.43 12.86
CA GLU A 328 10.43 14.13 13.28
C GLU A 328 10.19 13.04 12.20
N TYR A 329 9.00 13.06 11.61
CA TYR A 329 8.65 12.11 10.56
C TYR A 329 9.44 12.35 9.27
N PHE A 330 9.71 13.61 8.93
CA PHE A 330 10.57 13.97 7.79
C PHE A 330 11.99 13.44 7.98
N ASP A 331 12.57 13.58 9.16
CA ASP A 331 13.90 13.04 9.48
C ASP A 331 13.92 11.50 9.45
N TRP A 332 12.82 10.88 9.86
CA TRP A 332 12.68 9.44 9.89
C TRP A 332 12.64 8.83 8.48
N ARG A 333 11.81 9.37 7.59
CA ARG A 333 11.50 8.74 6.29
C ARG A 333 11.67 9.67 5.08
N GLY A 334 11.31 10.95 5.21
CA GLY A 334 11.30 11.93 4.13
C GLY A 334 10.09 11.82 3.19
N PHE A 335 9.91 12.87 2.40
CA PHE A 335 8.84 13.00 1.41
C PHE A 335 9.43 13.31 0.04
N TYR A 336 8.70 12.98 -1.04
CA TYR A 336 9.09 13.34 -2.41
C TYR A 336 8.79 14.79 -2.74
N TYR A 337 7.82 15.39 -2.08
CA TYR A 337 7.39 16.79 -2.26
C TYR A 337 7.37 17.52 -0.92
N PRO A 338 7.45 18.86 -0.90
CA PRO A 338 7.22 19.63 0.30
C PRO A 338 5.81 19.35 0.86
N TYR A 339 5.74 18.82 2.07
CA TYR A 339 4.50 18.25 2.63
C TYR A 339 3.33 19.25 2.65
N ARG A 340 3.55 20.47 3.19
CA ARG A 340 2.51 21.49 3.33
C ARG A 340 1.99 22.02 1.99
N GLU A 341 2.85 22.06 0.97
CA GLU A 341 2.49 22.52 -0.37
C GLU A 341 1.70 21.45 -1.12
N MET A 342 2.04 20.18 -0.90
CA MET A 342 1.41 19.07 -1.59
C MET A 342 0.05 18.72 -0.98
N ALA A 343 -0.13 18.85 0.34
CA ALA A 343 -1.37 18.47 1.02
C ALA A 343 -2.58 19.24 0.46
N PRO A 344 -3.61 18.56 -0.09
CA PRO A 344 -4.75 19.24 -0.72
C PRO A 344 -5.81 19.73 0.28
N GLY A 345 -5.47 19.80 1.57
CA GLY A 345 -6.32 20.28 2.66
C GLY A 345 -5.51 20.91 3.77
N PRO A 346 -6.14 21.37 4.85
CA PRO A 346 -5.46 21.99 5.99
C PRO A 346 -4.52 21.00 6.68
N VAL A 347 -3.31 21.47 7.02
CA VAL A 347 -2.32 20.75 7.82
C VAL A 347 -2.35 21.31 9.23
N VAL A 348 -2.79 20.49 10.17
CA VAL A 348 -3.08 20.83 11.56
C VAL A 348 -2.26 19.98 12.51
N SER A 349 -2.13 20.42 13.77
CA SER A 349 -1.28 19.79 14.78
C SER A 349 -2.04 19.16 15.95
N ASP A 350 -3.30 19.53 16.16
CA ASP A 350 -4.08 19.09 17.33
C ASP A 350 -5.58 18.89 17.04
N THR A 351 -6.29 18.38 18.05
CA THR A 351 -7.73 18.12 17.98
C THR A 351 -8.57 19.40 17.84
N ALA A 352 -8.16 20.49 18.46
CA ALA A 352 -8.93 21.73 18.41
C ALA A 352 -8.93 22.31 17.00
N GLU A 353 -7.78 22.20 16.29
CA GLU A 353 -7.68 22.59 14.89
C GLU A 353 -8.52 21.68 13.98
N VAL A 354 -8.50 20.37 14.22
CA VAL A 354 -9.36 19.41 13.48
C VAL A 354 -10.84 19.79 13.64
N ILE A 355 -11.29 20.09 14.88
CA ILE A 355 -12.68 20.50 15.15
C ILE A 355 -13.03 21.78 14.37
N ARG A 356 -12.16 22.83 14.44
CA ARG A 356 -12.38 24.07 13.70
C ARG A 356 -12.50 23.84 12.19
N CYS A 357 -11.65 23.00 11.62
CA CYS A 357 -11.71 22.66 10.20
C CYS A 357 -13.04 21.99 9.83
N ILE A 358 -13.53 21.04 10.64
CA ILE A 358 -14.78 20.30 10.36
C ILE A 358 -16.00 21.24 10.52
N GLN A 359 -16.02 22.05 11.57
CA GLN A 359 -17.10 23.03 11.80
C GLN A 359 -17.17 24.11 10.73
N GLY A 360 -16.06 24.44 10.07
CA GLY A 360 -16.02 25.35 8.94
C GLY A 360 -16.52 24.75 7.62
N LEU A 361 -16.81 23.43 7.55
CA LEU A 361 -17.32 22.80 6.33
C LEU A 361 -18.84 23.08 6.16
N PRO A 362 -19.33 23.24 4.93
CA PRO A 362 -18.60 23.14 3.65
C PRO A 362 -17.90 24.42 3.17
N GLU A 363 -18.10 25.57 3.82
CA GLU A 363 -17.71 26.91 3.34
C GLU A 363 -16.18 27.03 3.15
N SER A 364 -15.40 26.39 4.03
CA SER A 364 -13.93 26.39 3.96
C SER A 364 -13.35 25.34 3.01
N PHE A 365 -14.18 24.52 2.34
CA PHE A 365 -13.71 23.46 1.49
C PHE A 365 -13.26 23.94 0.11
N GLU A 366 -11.96 23.93 -0.12
CA GLU A 366 -11.36 24.25 -1.41
C GLU A 366 -11.39 23.05 -2.39
N LYS A 367 -12.57 22.75 -2.94
CA LYS A 367 -12.74 21.60 -3.87
C LYS A 367 -11.73 21.64 -5.02
N LYS A 368 -11.43 22.82 -5.56
CA LYS A 368 -10.45 22.99 -6.64
C LYS A 368 -9.07 22.45 -6.27
N ARG A 369 -8.61 22.66 -5.04
CA ARG A 369 -7.32 22.17 -4.56
C ARG A 369 -7.25 20.63 -4.55
N VAL A 370 -8.32 19.96 -4.13
CA VAL A 370 -8.41 18.49 -4.17
C VAL A 370 -8.49 17.99 -5.60
N SER A 371 -9.26 18.66 -6.47
CA SER A 371 -9.38 18.30 -7.89
C SER A 371 -8.04 18.46 -8.64
N ASP A 372 -7.28 19.54 -8.37
CA ASP A 372 -5.94 19.75 -8.93
C ASP A 372 -4.96 18.67 -8.45
N PHE A 373 -5.01 18.31 -7.18
CA PHE A 373 -4.22 17.22 -6.61
C PHE A 373 -4.54 15.88 -7.27
N ARG A 374 -5.83 15.53 -7.41
CA ARG A 374 -6.31 14.34 -8.12
C ARG A 374 -5.77 14.32 -9.56
N ARG A 375 -5.94 15.41 -10.30
CA ARG A 375 -5.47 15.52 -11.68
C ARG A 375 -3.97 15.34 -11.81
N LYS A 376 -3.20 15.89 -10.87
CA LYS A 376 -1.74 15.76 -10.85
C LYS A 376 -1.29 14.33 -10.54
N PHE A 377 -1.82 13.72 -9.50
CA PHE A 377 -1.28 12.49 -8.95
C PHE A 377 -2.06 11.21 -9.29
N MET A 378 -3.32 11.34 -9.74
CA MET A 378 -4.23 10.23 -9.96
C MET A 378 -4.88 10.23 -11.35
N SER A 379 -4.30 10.96 -12.32
CA SER A 379 -4.91 11.16 -13.64
C SER A 379 -5.16 9.86 -14.43
N ALA A 380 -4.42 8.79 -14.15
CA ALA A 380 -4.63 7.50 -14.79
C ALA A 380 -5.53 6.54 -13.99
N CYS A 381 -6.08 6.98 -12.85
CA CYS A 381 -7.03 6.22 -12.04
C CYS A 381 -8.46 6.72 -12.32
N ASP A 382 -9.02 6.33 -13.44
CA ASP A 382 -10.27 6.81 -14.03
C ASP A 382 -11.35 5.71 -14.16
N GLY A 383 -11.14 4.56 -13.52
CA GLY A 383 -12.05 3.40 -13.58
C GLY A 383 -11.69 2.36 -14.65
N HIS A 384 -10.63 2.60 -15.42
CA HIS A 384 -10.20 1.72 -16.54
C HIS A 384 -8.76 1.22 -16.39
N ALA A 385 -8.16 1.32 -15.20
CA ALA A 385 -6.79 0.87 -14.97
C ALA A 385 -6.62 -0.63 -15.15
N THR A 386 -7.58 -1.43 -14.68
CA THR A 386 -7.58 -2.90 -14.83
C THR A 386 -7.53 -3.28 -16.32
N GLU A 387 -8.38 -2.67 -17.14
CA GLU A 387 -8.42 -2.93 -18.57
C GLU A 387 -7.07 -2.61 -19.24
N ARG A 388 -6.50 -1.42 -18.97
CA ARG A 388 -5.22 -1.00 -19.52
C ARG A 388 -4.08 -1.94 -19.10
N ILE A 389 -4.05 -2.40 -17.84
CA ILE A 389 -3.04 -3.34 -17.36
C ILE A 389 -3.16 -4.69 -18.07
N ILE A 390 -4.39 -5.19 -18.26
CA ILE A 390 -4.63 -6.45 -18.99
C ILE A 390 -4.23 -6.32 -20.47
N GLN A 391 -4.43 -5.18 -21.10
CA GLN A 391 -3.98 -4.94 -22.49
C GLN A 391 -2.46 -5.03 -22.63
N LEU A 392 -1.68 -4.75 -21.59
CA LEU A 392 -0.22 -4.91 -21.61
C LEU A 392 0.22 -6.39 -21.68
N LEU A 393 -0.67 -7.35 -21.51
CA LEU A 393 -0.36 -8.78 -21.63
C LEU A 393 -0.34 -9.28 -23.08
N LYS A 394 -0.97 -8.54 -23.97
CA LYS A 394 -0.99 -8.81 -25.40
C LYS A 394 0.36 -8.40 -26.03
#